data_f1d6b7773eb9c64a001805c00c39fa23
#
_entry.id   f1d6b7773eb9c64a001805c00c39fa23
#
_cell.length_a   1.000
_cell.length_b   1.000
_cell.length_c   1.000
_cell.angle_alpha   90.00
_cell.angle_beta   90.00
_cell.angle_gamma   90.00
#
_symmetry.space_group_name_H-M   'P 1'
#
loop_
_entity.id
_entity.type
_entity.pdbx_description
1 polymer ?
#
loop_
_entity_poly.entity_id
_entity_poly.type
_entity_poly.pdbx_seq_one_letter_code
_entity_poly.pdbx_strand_id
1 'polypeptide(L)'
;VADKIKSLFSGIGPFWGCPANLKLPNLPAKGTECREHNLPQFRICEKFTAAQPVWTLYTTGAVGSQTLLGLPYVYRLALEFGEDIAFWPFDTKAFLANNKIVVCEIYPSMFFDSHAQKKLIDLYPDQQYNIKDASQVQVMADLLLSSAGARWFQSYLDLSKYSEKISEEGWIFGQGIGVGQ
;
A
#
# COMPACT_ATOMS: atom_id res chain seq x y z
N VAL A 1 18.04 3.78 -7.65
CA VAL A 1 17.63 3.22 -6.35
C VAL A 1 17.64 1.70 -6.42
N ALA A 2 16.78 1.07 -7.24
CA ALA A 2 16.68 -0.40 -7.36
C ALA A 2 18.03 -1.08 -7.64
N ASP A 3 18.86 -0.51 -8.51
CA ASP A 3 20.18 -1.03 -8.82
C ASP A 3 21.15 -0.99 -7.62
N LYS A 4 21.02 0.02 -6.74
CA LYS A 4 21.78 0.09 -5.49
C LYS A 4 21.30 -0.90 -4.45
N ILE A 5 19.98 -1.05 -4.31
CA ILE A 5 19.38 -2.02 -3.38
C ILE A 5 19.75 -3.44 -3.81
N LYS A 6 19.84 -3.70 -5.10
CA LYS A 6 20.24 -5.01 -5.63
C LYS A 6 21.59 -5.50 -5.12
N SER A 7 22.52 -4.61 -4.81
CA SER A 7 23.82 -5.02 -4.22
C SER A 7 23.69 -5.77 -2.89
N LEU A 8 22.50 -5.70 -2.24
CA LEU A 8 22.17 -6.44 -1.03
C LEU A 8 21.69 -7.88 -1.31
N PHE A 9 21.43 -8.21 -2.57
CA PHE A 9 20.98 -9.53 -3.01
C PHE A 9 22.04 -10.18 -3.90
N SER A 10 22.21 -11.48 -3.79
CA SER A 10 23.02 -12.27 -4.71
C SER A 10 22.24 -12.54 -6.02
N GLY A 11 22.90 -12.55 -7.18
CA GLY A 11 22.27 -12.87 -8.47
C GLY A 11 21.38 -11.77 -9.06
N ILE A 12 20.44 -12.15 -9.92
CA ILE A 12 19.49 -11.26 -10.61
C ILE A 12 18.19 -11.16 -9.84
N GLY A 13 17.79 -9.98 -9.48
CA GLY A 13 16.51 -9.75 -8.80
C GLY A 13 16.68 -9.16 -7.39
N PRO A 14 15.64 -9.04 -6.57
CA PRO A 14 14.26 -9.44 -6.84
C PRO A 14 13.49 -8.46 -7.74
N PHE A 15 13.99 -7.22 -7.91
CA PHE A 15 13.29 -6.19 -8.69
C PHE A 15 13.34 -6.47 -10.19
N TRP A 16 12.24 -6.20 -10.86
CA TRP A 16 12.11 -6.33 -12.29
C TRP A 16 11.13 -5.30 -12.88
N GLY A 17 11.13 -5.18 -14.19
CA GLY A 17 10.34 -4.23 -14.93
C GLY A 17 11.11 -2.96 -15.24
N CYS A 18 11.35 -2.73 -16.52
CA CYS A 18 11.89 -1.48 -17.05
C CYS A 18 11.31 -1.23 -18.46
N PRO A 19 11.32 0.02 -18.94
CA PRO A 19 10.98 0.32 -20.31
C PRO A 19 11.83 -0.53 -21.28
N ALA A 20 11.20 -1.05 -22.33
CA ALA A 20 11.85 -1.98 -23.27
C ALA A 20 13.08 -1.39 -24.01
N ASN A 21 13.16 -0.07 -24.12
CA ASN A 21 14.29 0.65 -24.70
C ASN A 21 15.46 0.86 -23.73
N LEU A 22 15.28 0.53 -22.43
CA LEU A 22 16.33 0.62 -21.43
C LEU A 22 16.95 -0.75 -21.19
N LYS A 23 18.28 -0.85 -21.39
CA LYS A 23 19.05 -2.02 -21.03
C LYS A 23 19.79 -1.72 -19.72
N LEU A 24 19.23 -2.17 -18.61
CA LEU A 24 19.81 -1.97 -17.29
C LEU A 24 20.46 -3.30 -16.84
N PRO A 25 21.76 -3.31 -16.51
CA PRO A 25 22.47 -4.56 -16.24
C PRO A 25 21.94 -5.35 -15.07
N ASN A 26 21.28 -4.67 -14.14
CA ASN A 26 20.80 -5.28 -12.91
C ASN A 26 19.27 -5.24 -12.76
N LEU A 27 18.53 -4.77 -13.75
CA LEU A 27 17.07 -4.70 -13.69
C LEU A 27 16.49 -5.39 -14.93
N PRO A 28 16.09 -6.66 -14.82
CA PRO A 28 15.52 -7.37 -15.94
C PRO A 28 14.14 -6.82 -16.32
N ALA A 29 13.80 -6.93 -17.60
CA ALA A 29 12.50 -6.46 -18.09
C ALA A 29 11.32 -7.34 -17.61
N LYS A 30 11.58 -8.63 -17.33
CA LYS A 30 10.57 -9.62 -16.97
C LYS A 30 10.87 -10.29 -15.65
N GLY A 31 9.86 -10.49 -14.82
CA GLY A 31 9.97 -11.15 -13.51
C GLY A 31 10.40 -12.63 -13.57
N THR A 32 10.30 -13.27 -14.74
CA THR A 32 10.77 -14.64 -14.94
C THR A 32 12.26 -14.80 -14.74
N GLU A 33 13.01 -13.71 -14.90
CA GLU A 33 14.48 -13.68 -14.71
C GLU A 33 14.89 -13.50 -13.25
N CYS A 34 13.93 -13.22 -12.35
CA CYS A 34 14.17 -12.94 -10.92
C CYS A 34 13.85 -14.11 -9.99
N ARG A 35 13.61 -15.31 -10.51
CA ARG A 35 13.16 -16.47 -9.72
C ARG A 35 14.22 -17.12 -8.83
N GLU A 36 15.47 -16.73 -8.96
CA GLU A 36 16.59 -17.32 -8.23
C GLU A 36 16.56 -17.02 -6.72
N HIS A 37 15.77 -16.03 -6.27
CA HIS A 37 15.80 -15.57 -4.88
C HIS A 37 14.83 -16.28 -3.94
N ASN A 38 13.93 -17.10 -4.44
CA ASN A 38 12.89 -17.76 -3.67
C ASN A 38 12.04 -16.79 -2.77
N LEU A 39 12.04 -15.51 -3.12
CA LEU A 39 11.27 -14.50 -2.41
C LEU A 39 9.81 -14.49 -2.89
N PRO A 40 8.85 -14.37 -1.98
CA PRO A 40 7.45 -14.27 -2.34
C PRO A 40 7.19 -13.11 -3.30
N GLN A 41 6.38 -13.37 -4.33
CA GLN A 41 5.95 -12.33 -5.29
C GLN A 41 4.82 -11.47 -4.73
N PHE A 42 4.08 -11.97 -3.75
CA PHE A 42 2.95 -11.30 -3.12
C PHE A 42 3.05 -11.42 -1.61
N ARG A 43 2.75 -10.35 -0.92
CA ARG A 43 2.48 -10.36 0.52
C ARG A 43 1.21 -11.17 0.78
N ILE A 44 1.00 -11.63 2.01
CA ILE A 44 -0.21 -12.41 2.37
C ILE A 44 -1.46 -11.58 2.08
N CYS A 45 -1.48 -10.29 2.44
CA CYS A 45 -2.61 -9.40 2.19
C CYS A 45 -2.92 -9.19 0.70
N GLU A 46 -1.94 -9.30 -0.18
CA GLU A 46 -2.11 -9.10 -1.63
C GLU A 46 -2.71 -10.30 -2.35
N LYS A 47 -2.65 -11.49 -1.75
CA LYS A 47 -3.23 -12.71 -2.34
C LYS A 47 -4.75 -12.64 -2.50
N PHE A 48 -5.40 -11.70 -1.85
CA PHE A 48 -6.85 -11.47 -1.89
C PHE A 48 -7.24 -10.29 -2.77
N THR A 49 -6.30 -9.71 -3.52
CA THR A 49 -6.49 -8.53 -4.38
C THR A 49 -5.98 -8.79 -5.78
N ALA A 50 -6.31 -7.90 -6.70
CA ALA A 50 -5.71 -7.86 -8.05
C ALA A 50 -4.38 -7.06 -8.05
N ALA A 51 -3.60 -7.14 -6.98
CA ALA A 51 -2.34 -6.45 -6.85
C ALA A 51 -1.29 -6.96 -7.85
N GLN A 52 -0.37 -6.09 -8.23
CA GLN A 52 0.84 -6.48 -8.95
C GLN A 52 1.87 -7.08 -7.98
N PRO A 53 2.77 -7.97 -8.46
CA PRO A 53 3.84 -8.48 -7.60
C PRO A 53 4.65 -7.35 -6.97
N VAL A 54 5.02 -7.49 -5.70
CA VAL A 54 5.72 -6.44 -4.92
C VAL A 54 7.04 -5.98 -5.51
N TRP A 55 7.70 -6.84 -6.30
CA TRP A 55 8.99 -6.55 -6.90
C TRP A 55 8.90 -5.86 -8.27
N THR A 56 7.68 -5.64 -8.77
CA THR A 56 7.46 -5.04 -10.08
C THR A 56 7.61 -3.53 -10.03
N LEU A 57 8.58 -3.00 -10.77
CA LEU A 57 8.83 -1.55 -10.82
C LEU A 57 8.15 -0.85 -11.98
N TYR A 58 7.95 -1.54 -13.10
CA TYR A 58 7.43 -0.93 -14.32
C TYR A 58 6.60 -1.92 -15.13
N THR A 59 5.28 -1.83 -14.98
CA THR A 59 4.25 -2.42 -15.85
C THR A 59 2.95 -1.64 -15.64
N THR A 60 1.93 -1.90 -16.45
CA THR A 60 0.60 -1.31 -16.23
C THR A 60 0.07 -1.71 -14.85
N GLY A 61 -0.27 -0.73 -14.02
CA GLY A 61 -0.79 -0.92 -12.67
C GLY A 61 0.28 -1.21 -11.60
N ALA A 62 1.56 -1.29 -11.95
CA ALA A 62 2.63 -1.41 -10.94
C ALA A 62 2.93 -0.06 -10.29
N VAL A 63 3.10 -0.07 -8.97
CA VAL A 63 3.43 1.12 -8.16
C VAL A 63 4.79 1.02 -7.46
N GLY A 64 5.57 -0.03 -7.73
CA GLY A 64 6.83 -0.29 -7.06
C GLY A 64 7.86 0.85 -7.20
N SER A 65 7.95 1.50 -8.36
CA SER A 65 8.83 2.65 -8.54
C SER A 65 8.38 3.85 -7.72
N GLN A 66 7.08 4.13 -7.64
CA GLN A 66 6.51 5.17 -6.80
C GLN A 66 6.75 4.88 -5.31
N THR A 67 6.60 3.63 -4.90
CA THR A 67 6.91 3.19 -3.53
C THR A 67 8.36 3.49 -3.17
N LEU A 68 9.32 3.07 -4.00
CA LEU A 68 10.74 3.33 -3.75
C LEU A 68 11.09 4.82 -3.70
N LEU A 69 10.38 5.67 -4.45
CA LEU A 69 10.56 7.12 -4.40
C LEU A 69 9.82 7.75 -3.22
N GLY A 70 8.73 7.16 -2.76
CA GLY A 70 7.91 7.65 -1.65
C GLY A 70 8.50 7.36 -0.27
N LEU A 71 9.17 6.22 -0.08
CA LEU A 71 9.73 5.80 1.21
C LEU A 71 10.61 6.86 1.90
N PRO A 72 11.49 7.62 1.21
CA PRO A 72 12.25 8.70 1.83
C PRO A 72 11.38 9.81 2.41
N TYR A 73 10.21 10.08 1.82
CA TYR A 73 9.26 11.08 2.34
C TYR A 73 8.55 10.56 3.58
N VAL A 74 8.13 9.30 3.58
CA VAL A 74 7.56 8.62 4.77
C VAL A 74 8.58 8.67 5.93
N TYR A 75 9.85 8.38 5.65
CA TYR A 75 10.92 8.48 6.64
C TYR A 75 11.10 9.91 7.19
N ARG A 76 11.01 10.93 6.33
CA ARG A 76 11.06 12.34 6.77
C ARG A 76 9.90 12.70 7.69
N LEU A 77 8.69 12.22 7.40
CA LEU A 77 7.54 12.40 8.29
C LEU A 77 7.80 11.78 9.67
N ALA A 78 8.39 10.57 9.70
CA ALA A 78 8.78 9.95 10.97
C ALA A 78 9.76 10.81 11.76
N LEU A 79 10.74 11.43 11.11
CA LEU A 79 11.69 12.32 11.78
C LEU A 79 11.07 13.64 12.25
N GLU A 80 10.13 14.20 11.47
CA GLU A 80 9.48 15.48 11.76
C GLU A 80 8.50 15.38 12.92
N PHE A 81 7.68 14.33 12.94
CA PHE A 81 6.61 14.17 13.93
C PHE A 81 7.03 13.32 15.14
N GLY A 82 8.16 12.62 15.07
CA GLY A 82 8.72 11.86 16.20
C GLY A 82 7.70 10.92 16.86
N GLU A 83 7.43 11.16 18.15
CA GLU A 83 6.50 10.33 18.92
C GLU A 83 5.01 10.61 18.63
N ASP A 84 4.69 11.64 17.87
CA ASP A 84 3.31 11.96 17.47
C ASP A 84 2.80 11.13 16.28
N ILE A 85 3.67 10.39 15.58
CA ILE A 85 3.33 9.59 14.40
C ILE A 85 3.60 8.10 14.65
N ALA A 86 2.68 7.27 14.20
CA ALA A 86 2.79 5.81 14.23
C ALA A 86 2.55 5.22 12.84
N PHE A 87 3.18 4.09 12.57
CA PHE A 87 3.06 3.36 11.30
C PHE A 87 2.38 2.02 11.53
N TRP A 88 1.14 1.93 11.10
CA TRP A 88 0.42 0.67 11.16
C TRP A 88 0.81 -0.23 9.97
N PRO A 89 1.05 -1.54 10.18
CA PRO A 89 0.88 -2.33 11.40
C PRO A 89 2.17 -2.55 12.20
N PHE A 90 3.22 -1.79 11.96
CA PHE A 90 4.55 -2.03 12.51
C PHE A 90 4.67 -1.59 13.98
N ASP A 91 3.95 -0.55 14.37
CA ASP A 91 3.97 -0.05 15.74
C ASP A 91 3.00 -0.82 16.65
N THR A 92 3.26 -0.78 17.95
CA THR A 92 2.42 -1.49 18.92
C THR A 92 1.03 -0.89 19.06
N LYS A 93 0.04 -1.71 19.45
CA LYS A 93 -1.33 -1.23 19.71
C LYS A 93 -1.39 -0.05 20.67
N ALA A 94 -0.61 -0.06 21.74
CA ALA A 94 -0.58 1.02 22.73
C ALA A 94 -0.06 2.31 22.09
N PHE A 95 0.97 2.21 21.25
CA PHE A 95 1.53 3.34 20.54
C PHE A 95 0.53 3.87 19.51
N LEU A 96 -0.07 3.01 18.69
CA LEU A 96 -1.09 3.37 17.70
C LEU A 96 -2.31 4.07 18.35
N ALA A 97 -2.76 3.59 19.50
CA ALA A 97 -3.94 4.16 20.18
C ALA A 97 -3.70 5.55 20.78
N ASN A 98 -2.45 5.90 21.08
CA ASN A 98 -2.08 7.16 21.72
C ASN A 98 -1.53 8.21 20.74
N ASN A 99 -1.23 7.83 19.51
CA ASN A 99 -0.64 8.75 18.54
C ASN A 99 -1.69 9.62 17.86
N LYS A 100 -1.32 10.85 17.58
CA LYS A 100 -2.15 11.83 16.89
C LYS A 100 -2.27 11.54 15.39
N ILE A 101 -1.22 10.94 14.82
CA ILE A 101 -1.12 10.61 13.39
C ILE A 101 -0.85 9.12 13.26
N VAL A 102 -1.70 8.40 12.54
CA VAL A 102 -1.47 7.01 12.17
C VAL A 102 -1.37 6.90 10.65
N VAL A 103 -0.23 6.45 10.18
CA VAL A 103 0.01 6.20 8.76
C VAL A 103 -0.21 4.72 8.46
N CYS A 104 -1.03 4.44 7.46
CA CYS A 104 -1.28 3.08 6.99
C CYS A 104 -1.35 3.02 5.46
N GLU A 105 -0.98 1.87 4.91
CA GLU A 105 -1.20 1.59 3.50
C GLU A 105 -2.67 1.31 3.26
N ILE A 106 -3.25 1.94 2.25
CA ILE A 106 -4.63 1.71 1.81
C ILE A 106 -4.67 1.29 0.36
N TYR A 107 -5.69 0.53 -0.01
CA TYR A 107 -6.01 0.16 -1.39
C TYR A 107 -7.40 0.67 -1.74
N PRO A 108 -7.52 1.94 -2.18
CA PRO A 108 -8.81 2.64 -2.27
C PRO A 108 -9.84 1.95 -3.16
N SER A 109 -9.41 1.24 -4.21
CA SER A 109 -10.31 0.52 -5.10
C SER A 109 -11.08 -0.63 -4.44
N MET A 110 -10.69 -1.06 -3.24
CA MET A 110 -11.47 -2.04 -2.46
C MET A 110 -12.80 -1.48 -1.96
N PHE A 111 -12.88 -0.17 -1.82
CA PHE A 111 -14.03 0.55 -1.24
C PHE A 111 -14.73 1.45 -2.25
N PHE A 112 -14.31 1.41 -3.51
CA PHE A 112 -14.70 2.35 -4.53
C PHE A 112 -15.16 1.65 -5.80
N ASP A 113 -16.33 2.00 -6.25
CA ASP A 113 -16.89 1.56 -7.52
C ASP A 113 -17.45 2.75 -8.34
N SER A 114 -17.93 2.47 -9.54
CA SER A 114 -18.52 3.48 -10.43
C SER A 114 -19.80 4.12 -9.86
N HIS A 115 -20.54 3.40 -9.00
CA HIS A 115 -21.74 3.93 -8.35
C HIS A 115 -21.37 4.97 -7.29
N ALA A 116 -20.37 4.69 -6.46
CA ALA A 116 -19.83 5.62 -5.48
C ALA A 116 -19.31 6.91 -6.16
N GLN A 117 -18.59 6.77 -7.28
CA GLN A 117 -18.13 7.93 -8.05
C GLN A 117 -19.29 8.76 -8.59
N LYS A 118 -20.26 8.12 -9.22
CA LYS A 118 -21.43 8.83 -9.75
C LYS A 118 -22.17 9.59 -8.67
N LYS A 119 -22.38 8.97 -7.51
CA LYS A 119 -23.02 9.62 -6.36
C LYS A 119 -22.27 10.89 -5.93
N LEU A 120 -20.92 10.85 -5.88
CA LEU A 120 -20.12 12.04 -5.55
C LEU A 120 -20.25 13.14 -6.59
N ILE A 121 -20.23 12.81 -7.88
CA ILE A 121 -20.41 13.77 -8.97
C ILE A 121 -21.79 14.44 -8.87
N ASP A 122 -22.83 13.66 -8.64
CA ASP A 122 -24.21 14.16 -8.55
C ASP A 122 -24.42 15.06 -7.31
N LEU A 123 -23.78 14.73 -6.18
CA LEU A 123 -23.88 15.51 -4.93
C LEU A 123 -23.02 16.78 -4.95
N TYR A 124 -21.89 16.76 -5.64
CA TYR A 124 -20.89 17.82 -5.63
C TYR A 124 -20.42 18.15 -7.06
N PRO A 125 -21.30 18.71 -7.92
CA PRO A 125 -21.01 18.92 -9.33
C PRO A 125 -19.85 19.90 -9.59
N ASP A 126 -19.57 20.79 -8.65
CA ASP A 126 -18.48 21.77 -8.74
C ASP A 126 -17.11 21.20 -8.28
N GLN A 127 -17.08 19.97 -7.79
CA GLN A 127 -15.85 19.31 -7.36
C GLN A 127 -15.28 18.42 -8.47
N GLN A 128 -13.99 18.12 -8.36
CA GLN A 128 -13.26 17.32 -9.38
C GLN A 128 -13.45 15.81 -9.19
N TYR A 129 -14.63 15.32 -8.81
CA TYR A 129 -14.92 13.90 -8.60
C TYR A 129 -15.08 13.09 -9.90
N ASN A 130 -15.01 13.72 -11.05
CA ASN A 130 -14.75 13.07 -12.33
C ASN A 130 -13.33 12.49 -12.41
N ILE A 131 -12.39 12.99 -11.60
CA ILE A 131 -11.07 12.39 -11.42
C ILE A 131 -11.20 11.23 -10.44
N LYS A 132 -10.87 10.03 -10.91
CA LYS A 132 -11.03 8.78 -10.13
C LYS A 132 -10.33 8.83 -8.78
N ASP A 133 -9.09 9.32 -8.73
CA ASP A 133 -8.30 9.37 -7.51
C ASP A 133 -8.91 10.33 -6.47
N ALA A 134 -9.44 11.47 -6.90
CA ALA A 134 -10.14 12.41 -6.02
C ALA A 134 -11.38 11.76 -5.39
N SER A 135 -12.17 11.05 -6.19
CA SER A 135 -13.33 10.30 -5.70
C SER A 135 -12.94 9.19 -4.74
N GLN A 136 -11.88 8.45 -5.01
CA GLN A 136 -11.38 7.39 -4.12
C GLN A 136 -10.96 7.94 -2.76
N VAL A 137 -10.26 9.07 -2.73
CA VAL A 137 -9.85 9.73 -1.49
C VAL A 137 -11.08 10.19 -0.69
N GLN A 138 -12.08 10.78 -1.34
CA GLN A 138 -13.31 11.23 -0.67
C GLN A 138 -14.09 10.06 -0.07
N VAL A 139 -14.30 8.98 -0.83
CA VAL A 139 -14.99 7.78 -0.32
C VAL A 139 -14.28 7.19 0.90
N MET A 140 -12.94 7.13 0.88
CA MET A 140 -12.17 6.66 2.03
C MET A 140 -12.29 7.59 3.23
N ALA A 141 -12.23 8.90 3.03
CA ALA A 141 -12.39 9.88 4.09
C ALA A 141 -13.78 9.76 4.74
N ASP A 142 -14.84 9.71 3.94
CA ASP A 142 -16.21 9.56 4.42
C ASP A 142 -16.40 8.25 5.20
N LEU A 143 -15.82 7.16 4.71
CA LEU A 143 -15.86 5.87 5.40
C LEU A 143 -15.18 5.95 6.77
N LEU A 144 -13.96 6.47 6.84
CA LEU A 144 -13.19 6.56 8.08
C LEU A 144 -13.80 7.52 9.09
N LEU A 145 -14.44 8.61 8.64
CA LEU A 145 -15.13 9.58 9.49
C LEU A 145 -16.49 9.08 9.98
N SER A 146 -17.03 8.03 9.39
CA SER A 146 -18.30 7.45 9.84
C SER A 146 -18.15 6.71 11.15
N SER A 147 -19.25 6.55 11.91
CA SER A 147 -19.27 5.73 13.13
C SER A 147 -18.94 4.25 12.87
N ALA A 148 -19.26 3.76 11.68
CA ALA A 148 -18.89 2.42 11.21
C ALA A 148 -17.39 2.36 10.96
N GLY A 149 -16.81 3.37 10.31
CA GLY A 149 -15.39 3.48 10.05
C GLY A 149 -14.54 3.55 11.31
N ALA A 150 -14.99 4.29 12.33
CA ALA A 150 -14.30 4.36 13.61
C ALA A 150 -14.22 2.97 14.30
N ARG A 151 -15.35 2.21 14.33
CA ARG A 151 -15.36 0.84 14.87
C ARG A 151 -14.49 -0.11 14.05
N TRP A 152 -14.55 0.05 12.76
CA TRP A 152 -13.77 -0.71 11.81
C TRP A 152 -12.26 -0.47 12.01
N PHE A 153 -11.83 0.80 12.14
CA PHE A 153 -10.45 1.14 12.46
C PHE A 153 -9.97 0.44 13.75
N GLN A 154 -10.76 0.48 14.81
CA GLN A 154 -10.41 -0.20 16.07
C GLN A 154 -10.27 -1.72 15.91
N SER A 155 -11.10 -2.36 15.11
CA SER A 155 -11.01 -3.80 14.85
C SER A 155 -9.74 -4.20 14.09
N TYR A 156 -9.25 -3.30 13.22
CA TYR A 156 -8.01 -3.51 12.46
C TYR A 156 -6.75 -3.33 13.27
N LEU A 157 -6.82 -2.67 14.40
CA LEU A 157 -5.69 -2.62 15.32
C LEU A 157 -5.39 -3.99 15.95
N ASP A 158 -6.29 -4.98 15.80
CA ASP A 158 -6.11 -6.34 16.30
C ASP A 158 -5.81 -7.35 15.21
N LEU A 159 -4.58 -7.38 14.76
CA LEU A 159 -4.07 -8.35 13.78
C LEU A 159 -3.25 -9.48 14.45
N SER A 160 -3.51 -9.80 15.69
CA SER A 160 -2.76 -10.82 16.46
C SER A 160 -2.66 -12.17 15.74
N LYS A 161 -3.67 -12.54 14.94
CA LYS A 161 -3.70 -13.76 14.13
C LYS A 161 -2.57 -13.85 13.08
N TYR A 162 -2.02 -12.72 12.65
CA TYR A 162 -1.02 -12.64 11.58
C TYR A 162 0.29 -11.98 12.04
N SER A 163 0.52 -11.90 13.36
CA SER A 163 1.53 -11.04 13.97
C SER A 163 2.95 -11.19 13.41
N GLU A 164 3.40 -12.43 13.19
CA GLU A 164 4.77 -12.67 12.68
C GLU A 164 4.95 -12.17 11.24
N LYS A 165 3.98 -12.42 10.37
CA LYS A 165 4.05 -12.02 8.96
C LYS A 165 3.79 -10.54 8.75
N ILE A 166 2.93 -9.95 9.54
CA ILE A 166 2.60 -8.53 9.48
C ILE A 166 3.80 -7.65 9.82
N SER A 167 4.58 -8.02 10.81
CA SER A 167 5.78 -7.28 11.20
C SER A 167 6.87 -7.28 10.12
N GLU A 168 6.89 -8.29 9.26
CA GLU A 168 7.85 -8.42 8.16
C GLU A 168 7.32 -7.79 6.86
N GLU A 169 6.09 -8.14 6.48
CA GLU A 169 5.53 -7.82 5.17
C GLU A 169 4.72 -6.52 5.15
N GLY A 170 4.30 -6.00 6.32
CA GLY A 170 3.27 -4.96 6.41
C GLY A 170 1.89 -5.48 6.04
N TRP A 171 0.89 -4.60 6.02
CA TRP A 171 -0.49 -4.98 5.70
C TRP A 171 -1.24 -3.85 5.04
N ILE A 172 -2.18 -4.17 4.16
CA ILE A 172 -3.09 -3.20 3.56
C ILE A 172 -4.28 -3.01 4.51
N PHE A 173 -4.50 -1.79 4.96
CA PHE A 173 -5.61 -1.47 5.85
C PHE A 173 -6.95 -1.80 5.20
N GLY A 174 -7.76 -2.58 5.88
CA GLY A 174 -9.04 -3.04 5.34
C GLY A 174 -9.02 -4.43 4.72
N GLN A 175 -7.87 -5.02 4.47
CA GLN A 175 -7.77 -6.31 3.79
C GLN A 175 -7.88 -7.49 4.76
N GLY A 176 -8.70 -8.49 4.42
CA GLY A 176 -8.72 -9.81 5.05
C GLY A 176 -9.43 -9.93 6.40
N ILE A 177 -10.03 -8.85 6.88
CA ILE A 177 -10.98 -8.90 7.99
C ILE A 177 -12.36 -8.77 7.35
N GLY A 178 -13.14 -9.83 7.40
CA GLY A 178 -14.46 -9.85 6.80
C GLY A 178 -15.25 -8.61 7.21
N VAL A 179 -15.37 -7.66 6.32
CA VAL A 179 -16.44 -6.66 6.38
C VAL A 179 -17.67 -7.54 6.16
N GLY A 180 -18.41 -7.79 7.23
CA GLY A 180 -19.63 -8.59 7.14
C GLY A 180 -20.44 -8.10 5.95
N GLN A 181 -20.70 -9.03 5.04
CA GLN A 181 -21.69 -8.87 3.99
C GLN A 181 -23.04 -8.60 4.60
#